data_c59d0c5cd1e077bf9da9d99d99f5a69a
#
_entry.id   c59d0c5cd1e077bf9da9d99d99f5a69a
#
_cell.length_a   1.000
_cell.length_b   1.000
_cell.length_c   1.000
_cell.angle_alpha   90.00
_cell.angle_beta   90.00
_cell.angle_gamma   90.00
#
_symmetry.space_group_name_H-M   'P 1'
#
loop_
_entity.id
_entity.type
_entity.pdbx_description
1 polymer ?
#
loop_
_entity_poly.entity_id
_entity_poly.type
_entity_poly.pdbx_seq_one_letter_code
_entity_poly.pdbx_strand_id
1 'polypeptide(L)'
;MADMSFEEFIRIYNGQYKESNEVYHRLARHCGLSDSAFWILYTLREAEGPVSQKQLCDELYLSKQTVNSALKNLEEGGYLRLESAPNNRKSKEIRLTPSGEELMRRTVDPVFAMEERAFQRLTVEEREAILRLGRRNLDLLREEAERLLSGEKRSM
;
A
#
# COMPACT_ATOMS: atom_id res chain seq x y z
N MET A 1 32.80 13.19 -6.97
CA MET A 1 32.09 12.79 -5.75
C MET A 1 32.63 11.44 -5.32
N ALA A 2 33.01 11.26 -4.04
CA ALA A 2 33.38 9.93 -3.55
C ALA A 2 32.17 8.99 -3.74
N ASP A 3 32.45 7.75 -4.15
CA ASP A 3 31.41 6.75 -4.33
C ASP A 3 30.83 6.40 -2.96
N MET A 4 29.50 6.41 -2.83
CA MET A 4 28.80 6.14 -1.57
C MET A 4 28.95 4.66 -1.21
N SER A 5 29.31 4.33 0.04
CA SER A 5 29.41 2.93 0.47
C SER A 5 28.03 2.27 0.53
N PHE A 6 28.01 0.93 0.45
CA PHE A 6 26.77 0.16 0.59
C PHE A 6 26.09 0.42 1.95
N GLU A 7 26.86 0.45 3.04
CA GLU A 7 26.34 0.67 4.39
C GLU A 7 25.71 2.06 4.52
N GLU A 8 26.31 3.08 3.92
CA GLU A 8 25.78 4.44 3.90
C GLU A 8 24.48 4.50 3.06
N PHE A 9 24.52 3.94 1.86
CA PHE A 9 23.35 3.87 1.00
C PHE A 9 22.16 3.19 1.67
N ILE A 10 22.36 1.98 2.22
CA ILE A 10 21.26 1.20 2.82
C ILE A 10 20.70 1.87 4.08
N ARG A 11 21.55 2.54 4.87
CA ARG A 11 21.11 3.30 6.04
C ARG A 11 20.19 4.46 5.64
N ILE A 12 20.56 5.24 4.62
CA ILE A 12 19.77 6.38 4.13
C ILE A 12 18.47 5.87 3.50
N TYR A 13 18.56 4.89 2.61
CA TYR A 13 17.41 4.32 1.90
C TYR A 13 16.37 3.72 2.85
N ASN A 14 16.81 2.91 3.82
CA ASN A 14 15.91 2.35 4.83
C ASN A 14 15.36 3.43 5.78
N GLY A 15 16.14 4.48 6.05
CA GLY A 15 15.69 5.65 6.82
C GLY A 15 14.50 6.33 6.13
N GLN A 16 14.61 6.63 4.85
CA GLN A 16 13.54 7.25 4.05
C GLN A 16 12.28 6.37 3.97
N TYR A 17 12.46 5.04 3.82
CA TYR A 17 11.34 4.10 3.84
C TYR A 17 10.59 4.10 5.17
N LYS A 18 11.32 4.07 6.29
CA LYS A 18 10.72 4.14 7.64
C LYS A 18 10.02 5.46 7.90
N GLU A 19 10.60 6.57 7.45
CA GLU A 19 10.00 7.90 7.58
C GLU A 19 8.70 8.00 6.77
N SER A 20 8.69 7.48 5.55
CA SER A 20 7.48 7.39 4.73
C SER A 20 6.37 6.60 5.44
N ASN A 21 6.70 5.42 5.99
CA ASN A 21 5.73 4.62 6.75
C ASN A 21 5.20 5.37 7.98
N GLU A 22 6.05 6.12 8.70
CA GLU A 22 5.64 6.91 9.86
C GLU A 22 4.66 8.02 9.47
N VAL A 23 4.84 8.66 8.31
CA VAL A 23 3.89 9.66 7.79
C VAL A 23 2.50 9.04 7.64
N TYR A 24 2.38 7.89 6.97
CA TYR A 24 1.08 7.22 6.78
C TYR A 24 0.50 6.66 8.07
N HIS A 25 1.32 6.14 8.97
CA HIS A 25 0.88 5.72 10.30
C HIS A 25 0.24 6.88 11.08
N ARG A 26 0.87 8.06 11.08
CA ARG A 26 0.32 9.26 11.71
C ARG A 26 -1.00 9.71 11.06
N LEU A 27 -1.11 9.62 9.73
CA LEU A 27 -2.35 9.93 9.02
C LEU A 27 -3.47 8.96 9.38
N ALA A 28 -3.21 7.65 9.40
CA ALA A 28 -4.18 6.65 9.83
C ALA A 28 -4.69 6.93 11.25
N ARG A 29 -3.78 7.20 12.20
CA ARG A 29 -4.14 7.54 13.57
C ARG A 29 -4.94 8.85 13.68
N HIS A 30 -4.58 9.87 12.90
CA HIS A 30 -5.34 11.12 12.83
C HIS A 30 -6.78 10.88 12.35
N CYS A 31 -6.96 9.94 11.43
CA CYS A 31 -8.26 9.52 10.93
C CYS A 31 -9.03 8.58 11.90
N GLY A 32 -8.43 8.20 13.03
CA GLY A 32 -9.03 7.23 13.97
C GLY A 32 -9.08 5.80 13.43
N LEU A 33 -8.21 5.47 12.47
CA LEU A 33 -8.13 4.16 11.82
C LEU A 33 -6.88 3.38 12.28
N SER A 34 -6.98 2.05 12.27
CA SER A 34 -5.78 1.21 12.28
C SER A 34 -5.09 1.29 10.91
N ASP A 35 -3.77 1.01 10.85
CA ASP A 35 -3.02 1.01 9.59
C ASP A 35 -3.65 0.08 8.55
N SER A 36 -4.09 -1.12 8.99
CA SER A 36 -4.73 -2.07 8.07
C SER A 36 -6.05 -1.57 7.52
N ALA A 37 -6.88 -0.93 8.36
CA ALA A 37 -8.15 -0.35 7.92
C ALA A 37 -7.90 0.84 6.98
N PHE A 38 -6.92 1.68 7.29
CA PHE A 38 -6.53 2.81 6.45
C PHE A 38 -6.07 2.33 5.07
N TRP A 39 -5.15 1.37 5.00
CA TRP A 39 -4.65 0.86 3.72
C TRP A 39 -5.72 0.10 2.91
N ILE A 40 -6.65 -0.59 3.57
CA ILE A 40 -7.80 -1.19 2.88
C ILE A 40 -8.66 -0.11 2.22
N LEU A 41 -9.04 0.93 2.96
CA LEU A 41 -9.82 2.03 2.40
C LEU A 41 -9.07 2.77 1.30
N TYR A 42 -7.76 2.97 1.47
CA TYR A 42 -6.89 3.58 0.48
C TYR A 42 -6.89 2.77 -0.83
N THR A 43 -6.68 1.45 -0.76
CA THR A 43 -6.75 0.57 -1.93
C THR A 43 -8.13 0.56 -2.60
N LEU A 44 -9.22 0.59 -1.81
CA LEU A 44 -10.57 0.72 -2.36
C LEU A 44 -10.78 2.05 -3.10
N ARG A 45 -10.12 3.11 -2.67
CA ARG A 45 -10.17 4.42 -3.32
C ARG A 45 -9.38 4.46 -4.63
N GLU A 46 -8.24 3.77 -4.70
CA GLU A 46 -7.43 3.66 -5.92
C GLU A 46 -8.09 2.78 -7.00
N ALA A 47 -8.90 1.82 -6.58
CA ALA A 47 -9.44 0.81 -7.50
C ALA A 47 -10.47 1.41 -8.47
N GLU A 48 -10.33 1.08 -9.75
CA GLU A 48 -11.30 1.45 -10.81
C GLU A 48 -12.56 0.57 -10.82
N GLY A 49 -12.64 -0.43 -9.93
CA GLY A 49 -13.74 -1.39 -9.91
C GLY A 49 -13.85 -2.19 -8.61
N PRO A 50 -14.68 -3.25 -8.59
CA PRO A 50 -14.86 -4.07 -7.39
C PRO A 50 -13.56 -4.73 -6.94
N VAL A 51 -13.25 -4.64 -5.66
CA VAL A 51 -12.08 -5.25 -5.03
C VAL A 51 -12.51 -6.46 -4.23
N SER A 52 -11.82 -7.58 -4.45
CA SER A 52 -12.02 -8.78 -3.64
C SER A 52 -11.08 -8.80 -2.45
N GLN A 53 -11.45 -9.56 -1.42
CA GLN A 53 -10.59 -9.80 -0.26
C GLN A 53 -9.24 -10.40 -0.65
N LYS A 54 -9.22 -11.27 -1.67
CA LYS A 54 -7.96 -11.85 -2.16
C LYS A 54 -7.06 -10.78 -2.76
N GLN A 55 -7.61 -9.88 -3.58
CA GLN A 55 -6.83 -8.77 -4.14
C GLN A 55 -6.22 -7.90 -3.06
N LEU A 56 -6.97 -7.57 -1.99
CA LEU A 56 -6.41 -6.83 -0.85
C LEU A 56 -5.22 -7.53 -0.20
N CYS A 57 -5.29 -8.84 0.01
CA CYS A 57 -4.18 -9.60 0.56
C CYS A 57 -2.94 -9.54 -0.35
N ASP A 58 -3.16 -9.69 -1.66
CA ASP A 58 -2.09 -9.72 -2.66
C ASP A 58 -1.45 -8.32 -2.83
N GLU A 59 -2.25 -7.25 -2.87
CA GLU A 59 -1.77 -5.88 -3.07
C GLU A 59 -1.12 -5.29 -1.82
N LEU A 60 -1.68 -5.54 -0.65
CA LEU A 60 -1.17 -5.01 0.61
C LEU A 60 -0.05 -5.87 1.23
N TYR A 61 0.22 -7.05 0.67
CA TYR A 61 1.18 -8.02 1.26
C TYR A 61 0.87 -8.33 2.73
N LEU A 62 -0.41 -8.25 3.11
CA LEU A 62 -0.88 -8.55 4.46
C LEU A 62 -1.37 -9.99 4.57
N SER A 63 -1.27 -10.55 5.78
CA SER A 63 -1.84 -11.86 6.03
C SER A 63 -3.37 -11.84 5.86
N LYS A 64 -3.95 -12.95 5.42
CA LYS A 64 -5.39 -13.12 5.31
C LYS A 64 -6.10 -12.82 6.64
N GLN A 65 -5.49 -13.19 7.76
CA GLN A 65 -6.04 -12.93 9.10
C GLN A 65 -6.09 -11.43 9.40
N THR A 66 -5.04 -10.68 9.07
CA THR A 66 -4.99 -9.22 9.26
C THR A 66 -6.06 -8.52 8.43
N VAL A 67 -6.16 -8.88 7.15
CA VAL A 67 -7.18 -8.31 6.24
C VAL A 67 -8.59 -8.65 6.73
N ASN A 68 -8.84 -9.92 7.12
CA ASN A 68 -10.14 -10.35 7.65
C ASN A 68 -10.55 -9.55 8.91
N SER A 69 -9.63 -9.37 9.85
CA SER A 69 -9.91 -8.63 11.08
C SER A 69 -10.24 -7.17 10.80
N ALA A 70 -9.50 -6.53 9.91
CA ALA A 70 -9.76 -5.14 9.54
C ALA A 70 -11.08 -4.99 8.77
N LEU A 71 -11.39 -5.89 7.82
CA LEU A 71 -12.66 -5.90 7.08
C LEU A 71 -13.84 -6.13 8.01
N LYS A 72 -13.72 -7.07 8.96
CA LYS A 72 -14.76 -7.32 9.95
C LYS A 72 -15.07 -6.09 10.80
N ASN A 73 -14.04 -5.39 11.28
CA ASN A 73 -14.23 -4.16 12.05
C ASN A 73 -14.93 -3.06 11.23
N LEU A 74 -14.55 -2.91 9.95
CA LEU A 74 -15.19 -1.95 9.04
C LEU A 74 -16.65 -2.33 8.72
N GLU A 75 -16.93 -3.63 8.59
CA GLU A 75 -18.29 -4.15 8.36
C GLU A 75 -19.17 -3.99 9.60
N GLU A 76 -18.67 -4.33 10.78
CA GLU A 76 -19.36 -4.10 12.07
C GLU A 76 -19.62 -2.60 12.35
N GLY A 77 -18.70 -1.73 11.89
CA GLY A 77 -18.90 -0.28 11.90
C GLY A 77 -19.91 0.22 10.87
N GLY A 78 -20.43 -0.65 10.01
CA GLY A 78 -21.42 -0.30 8.99
C GLY A 78 -20.81 0.44 7.78
N TYR A 79 -19.50 0.43 7.59
CA TYR A 79 -18.81 1.17 6.54
C TYR A 79 -18.71 0.41 5.22
N LEU A 80 -18.74 -0.93 5.28
CA LEU A 80 -18.69 -1.77 4.10
C LEU A 80 -19.56 -3.02 4.27
N ARG A 81 -19.75 -3.75 3.18
CA ARG A 81 -20.39 -5.07 3.11
C ARG A 81 -19.57 -5.99 2.24
N LEU A 82 -19.56 -7.28 2.59
CA LEU A 82 -18.95 -8.34 1.81
C LEU A 82 -20.04 -9.06 1.03
N GLU A 83 -20.11 -8.84 -0.27
CA GLU A 83 -21.10 -9.44 -1.18
C GLU A 83 -20.48 -10.56 -1.98
N SER A 84 -21.26 -11.58 -2.37
CA SER A 84 -20.78 -12.61 -3.26
C SER A 84 -20.59 -12.03 -4.66
N ALA A 85 -19.44 -12.30 -5.29
CA ALA A 85 -19.20 -11.88 -6.67
C ALA A 85 -20.24 -12.50 -7.62
N PRO A 86 -20.75 -11.75 -8.63
CA PRO A 86 -21.80 -12.22 -9.53
C PRO A 86 -21.46 -13.54 -10.22
N ASN A 87 -20.20 -13.74 -10.57
CA ASN A 87 -19.72 -14.90 -11.34
C ASN A 87 -19.00 -15.95 -10.49
N ASN A 88 -18.81 -15.70 -9.18
CA ASN A 88 -18.12 -16.63 -8.29
C ASN A 88 -18.59 -16.45 -6.83
N ARG A 89 -19.56 -17.27 -6.43
CA ARG A 89 -20.11 -17.24 -5.04
C ARG A 89 -19.09 -17.47 -3.92
N LYS A 90 -17.93 -18.07 -4.25
CA LYS A 90 -16.83 -18.26 -3.28
C LYS A 90 -15.96 -17.02 -3.11
N SER A 91 -15.99 -16.11 -4.06
CA SER A 91 -15.28 -14.82 -3.99
C SER A 91 -16.18 -13.77 -3.34
N LYS A 92 -15.64 -13.01 -2.41
CA LYS A 92 -16.32 -11.88 -1.78
C LYS A 92 -15.77 -10.58 -2.34
N GLU A 93 -16.66 -9.74 -2.83
CA GLU A 93 -16.37 -8.35 -3.22
C GLU A 93 -16.73 -7.41 -2.08
N ILE A 94 -15.93 -6.37 -1.96
CA ILE A 94 -16.10 -5.35 -0.94
C ILE A 94 -16.90 -4.20 -1.54
N ARG A 95 -17.97 -3.81 -0.87
CA ARG A 95 -18.83 -2.68 -1.25
C ARG A 95 -18.89 -1.68 -0.12
N LEU A 96 -18.60 -0.42 -0.41
CA LEU A 96 -18.81 0.65 0.56
C LEU A 96 -20.32 0.90 0.74
N THR A 97 -20.70 1.21 1.96
CA THR A 97 -22.03 1.75 2.28
C THR A 97 -22.02 3.27 2.14
N PRO A 98 -23.17 3.97 2.19
CA PRO A 98 -23.20 5.43 2.30
C PRO A 98 -22.37 5.98 3.45
N SER A 99 -22.34 5.29 4.61
CA SER A 99 -21.49 5.64 5.75
C SER A 99 -20.01 5.40 5.45
N GLY A 100 -19.69 4.37 4.64
CA GLY A 100 -18.33 4.10 4.17
C GLY A 100 -17.84 5.18 3.20
N GLU A 101 -18.67 5.63 2.29
CA GLU A 101 -18.36 6.76 1.40
C GLU A 101 -18.12 8.06 2.18
N GLU A 102 -18.90 8.29 3.24
CA GLU A 102 -18.68 9.43 4.13
C GLU A 102 -17.36 9.31 4.91
N LEU A 103 -17.04 8.09 5.38
CA LEU A 103 -15.75 7.81 6.02
C LEU A 103 -14.59 8.10 5.04
N MET A 104 -14.67 7.63 3.80
CA MET A 104 -13.68 7.90 2.76
C MET A 104 -13.44 9.40 2.56
N ARG A 105 -14.52 10.17 2.42
CA ARG A 105 -14.44 11.64 2.25
C ARG A 105 -13.75 12.36 3.40
N ARG A 106 -13.87 11.84 4.62
CA ARG A 106 -13.27 12.46 5.81
C ARG A 106 -11.85 11.96 6.12
N THR A 107 -11.46 10.83 5.57
CA THR A 107 -10.19 10.15 5.94
C THR A 107 -9.23 10.03 4.77
N VAL A 108 -9.59 9.28 3.76
CA VAL A 108 -8.69 8.92 2.65
C VAL A 108 -8.63 10.02 1.58
N ASP A 109 -9.74 10.61 1.20
CA ASP A 109 -9.76 11.67 0.19
C ASP A 109 -8.86 12.87 0.55
N PRO A 110 -8.80 13.36 1.81
CA PRO A 110 -7.83 14.38 2.20
C PRO A 110 -6.37 13.96 2.05
N VAL A 111 -6.07 12.66 2.22
CA VAL A 111 -4.73 12.11 2.01
C VAL A 111 -4.38 12.12 0.53
N PHE A 112 -5.28 11.66 -0.35
CA PHE A 112 -5.10 11.78 -1.81
C PHE A 112 -4.88 13.23 -2.25
N ALA A 113 -5.65 14.17 -1.73
CA ALA A 113 -5.45 15.59 -2.02
C ALA A 113 -4.10 16.13 -1.50
N MET A 114 -3.60 15.62 -0.39
CA MET A 114 -2.26 15.94 0.13
C MET A 114 -1.17 15.39 -0.80
N GLU A 115 -1.30 14.13 -1.23
CA GLU A 115 -0.37 13.48 -2.15
C GLU A 115 -0.35 14.17 -3.51
N GLU A 116 -1.52 14.56 -4.03
CA GLU A 116 -1.62 15.33 -5.27
C GLU A 116 -0.86 16.67 -5.16
N ARG A 117 -1.02 17.40 -4.05
CA ARG A 117 -0.26 18.63 -3.82
C ARG A 117 1.25 18.38 -3.74
N ALA A 118 1.69 17.28 -3.13
CA ALA A 118 3.10 16.91 -3.09
C ALA A 118 3.60 16.54 -4.51
N PHE A 119 2.83 15.75 -5.25
CA PHE A 119 3.12 15.38 -6.62
C PHE A 119 3.25 16.61 -7.54
N GLN A 120 2.37 17.60 -7.41
CA GLN A 120 2.41 18.82 -8.23
C GLN A 120 3.68 19.67 -8.01
N ARG A 121 4.37 19.50 -6.89
CA ARG A 121 5.64 20.19 -6.58
C ARG A 121 6.86 19.53 -7.19
N LEU A 122 6.73 18.30 -7.68
CA LEU A 122 7.78 17.60 -8.41
C LEU A 122 7.75 17.97 -9.89
N THR A 123 8.91 18.15 -10.50
CA THR A 123 9.01 18.30 -11.96
C THR A 123 8.66 16.98 -12.67
N VAL A 124 8.45 17.04 -13.98
CA VAL A 124 8.19 15.82 -14.78
C VAL A 124 9.38 14.86 -14.68
N GLU A 125 10.60 15.39 -14.81
CA GLU A 125 11.84 14.61 -14.74
C GLU A 125 12.02 13.94 -13.37
N GLU A 126 11.68 14.61 -12.27
CA GLU A 126 11.73 14.06 -10.91
C GLU A 126 10.73 12.91 -10.74
N ARG A 127 9.50 13.05 -11.24
CA ARG A 127 8.48 11.99 -11.22
C ARG A 127 8.93 10.76 -11.99
N GLU A 128 9.41 10.96 -13.21
CA GLU A 128 9.94 9.88 -14.05
C GLU A 128 11.16 9.21 -13.41
N ALA A 129 12.06 9.99 -12.79
CA ALA A 129 13.23 9.45 -12.11
C ALA A 129 12.83 8.59 -10.91
N ILE A 130 11.89 9.01 -10.08
CA ILE A 130 11.38 8.25 -8.93
C ILE A 130 10.82 6.90 -9.40
N LEU A 131 9.95 6.90 -10.41
CA LEU A 131 9.33 5.67 -10.92
C LEU A 131 10.36 4.74 -11.55
N ARG A 132 11.23 5.27 -12.40
CA ARG A 132 12.26 4.50 -13.11
C ARG A 132 13.28 3.89 -12.15
N LEU A 133 13.81 4.70 -11.21
CA LEU A 133 14.82 4.23 -10.25
C LEU A 133 14.21 3.29 -9.22
N GLY A 134 13.00 3.57 -8.74
CA GLY A 134 12.27 2.68 -7.83
C GLY A 134 12.01 1.31 -8.46
N ARG A 135 11.54 1.26 -9.72
CA ARG A 135 11.34 0.02 -10.46
C ARG A 135 12.64 -0.75 -10.61
N ARG A 136 13.71 -0.09 -11.09
CA ARG A 136 15.02 -0.73 -11.27
C ARG A 136 15.55 -1.33 -9.97
N ASN A 137 15.49 -0.57 -8.87
CA ASN A 137 15.93 -1.06 -7.56
C ASN A 137 15.14 -2.31 -7.12
N LEU A 138 13.83 -2.29 -7.28
CA LEU A 138 12.96 -3.41 -6.92
C LEU A 138 13.26 -4.66 -7.78
N ASP A 139 13.50 -4.50 -9.07
CA ASP A 139 13.80 -5.63 -9.96
C ASP A 139 15.16 -6.26 -9.59
N LEU A 140 16.19 -5.46 -9.29
CA LEU A 140 17.48 -5.96 -8.81
C LEU A 140 17.36 -6.69 -7.45
N LEU A 141 16.55 -6.16 -6.53
CA LEU A 141 16.29 -6.83 -5.25
C LEU A 141 15.58 -8.17 -5.43
N ARG A 142 14.61 -8.26 -6.36
CA ARG A 142 13.92 -9.50 -6.67
C ARG A 142 14.87 -10.54 -7.26
N GLU A 143 15.72 -10.17 -8.19
CA GLU A 143 16.72 -11.07 -8.77
C GLU A 143 17.65 -11.65 -7.70
N GLU A 144 18.17 -10.82 -6.80
CA GLU A 144 19.07 -11.30 -5.73
C GLU A 144 18.31 -12.12 -4.68
N ALA A 145 17.06 -11.77 -4.38
CA ALA A 145 16.21 -12.56 -3.49
C ALA A 145 15.95 -13.97 -4.06
N GLU A 146 15.62 -14.09 -5.35
CA GLU A 146 15.41 -15.37 -6.01
C GLU A 146 16.69 -16.23 -6.01
N ARG A 147 17.86 -15.63 -6.26
CA ARG A 147 19.15 -16.33 -6.15
C ARG A 147 19.39 -16.87 -4.73
N LEU A 148 19.09 -16.07 -3.72
CA LEU A 148 19.24 -16.49 -2.32
C LEU A 148 18.27 -17.62 -1.97
N LEU A 149 17.01 -17.52 -2.40
CA LEU A 149 15.95 -18.51 -2.12
C LEU A 149 16.18 -19.83 -2.87
N SER A 150 16.70 -19.77 -4.10
CA SER A 150 17.04 -20.97 -4.88
C SER A 150 18.29 -21.70 -4.40
N GLY A 151 19.02 -21.13 -3.44
CA GLY A 151 20.24 -21.72 -2.88
C GLY A 151 21.46 -21.65 -3.81
N GLU A 152 21.42 -20.82 -4.84
CA GLU A 152 22.57 -20.56 -5.70
C GLU A 152 23.67 -19.85 -4.89
N LYS A 153 24.69 -20.63 -4.49
CA LYS A 153 25.88 -20.07 -3.87
C LYS A 153 26.57 -19.15 -4.87
N ARG A 154 26.72 -17.87 -4.55
CA ARG A 154 27.68 -17.00 -5.22
C ARG A 154 29.03 -17.73 -5.23
N SER A 155 29.52 -18.11 -6.41
CA SER A 155 30.94 -18.32 -6.62
C SER A 155 31.59 -16.97 -6.37
N MET A 156 32.26 -16.81 -5.24
CA MET A 156 33.14 -15.68 -4.97
C MET A 156 34.35 -15.72 -5.90
#